data_f6c1cf269693a0d265a49870c19dfd8c
#
_entry.id   f6c1cf269693a0d265a49870c19dfd8c
#
_cell.length_a   1.000
_cell.length_b   1.000
_cell.length_c   1.000
_cell.angle_alpha   90.00
_cell.angle_beta   90.00
_cell.angle_gamma   90.00
#
_symmetry.space_group_name_H-M   'P 1'
#
loop_
_entity.id
_entity.type
_entity.pdbx_description
1 polymer ?
#
loop_
_entity_poly.entity_id
_entity_poly.type
_entity_poly.pdbx_seq_one_letter_code
_entity_poly.pdbx_strand_id
1 'polypeptide(L)'
;MARKQALAEVVPGDDSGIVGVNEVRLVGRVSAAPESKQLPSGDVVVQLRVVVGRPPSERKTQVDTIDVSCWTASARRAALRQHEGDLVEVSGALRRRFFRAGATTQSRYDVEAVTVRRHQG
;
A
#
# COMPACT_ATOMS: atom_id res chain seq x y z
N MET A 1 6.29 18.01 12.66
CA MET A 1 6.13 17.40 12.92
C MET A 1 6.69 16.53 12.97
N ALA A 2 7.00 16.19 13.24
CA ALA A 2 7.69 15.28 13.21
C ALA A 2 7.18 14.14 13.37
N ARG A 3 7.37 13.38 12.94
CA ARG A 3 6.95 12.31 12.92
C ARG A 3 7.62 11.52 13.72
N LYS A 4 7.59 11.14 14.29
CA LYS A 4 8.16 10.39 15.00
C LYS A 4 8.22 9.31 14.77
N GLN A 5 8.24 8.84 14.29
CA GLN A 5 8.32 7.84 13.99
C GLN A 5 8.93 7.21 13.85
N ALA A 6 8.99 6.94 13.38
CA ALA A 6 9.76 6.32 12.88
C ALA A 6 10.54 5.66 13.73
N LEU A 7 10.27 5.19 14.36
CA LEU A 7 10.93 4.67 15.16
C LEU A 7 11.48 3.54 14.96
N ALA A 8 12.56 3.32 15.01
CA ALA A 8 13.18 2.09 14.93
C ALA A 8 12.70 1.23 16.02
N GLU A 9 12.23 0.08 15.69
CA GLU A 9 11.80 -0.86 16.68
C GLU A 9 12.71 -2.03 16.73
N VAL A 10 13.04 -2.50 17.89
CA VAL A 10 13.80 -3.71 18.08
C VAL A 10 12.85 -4.81 18.49
N VAL A 11 12.78 -5.84 17.66
CA VAL A 11 11.86 -6.93 17.89
C VAL A 11 12.63 -8.09 18.49
N PRO A 12 12.32 -8.51 19.72
CA PRO A 12 13.00 -9.66 20.29
C PRO A 12 12.49 -10.92 19.63
N GLY A 13 13.29 -11.95 19.63
CA GLY A 13 12.90 -13.18 19.00
C GLY A 13 13.73 -13.43 17.80
N ASP A 14 13.21 -14.13 16.83
CA ASP A 14 13.92 -14.58 15.74
C ASP A 14 14.81 -13.55 15.23
N ASP A 15 14.54 -12.81 14.36
CA ASP A 15 15.45 -11.82 13.85
C ASP A 15 15.64 -10.71 14.84
N SER A 16 15.72 -11.07 16.11
CA SER A 16 15.79 -10.09 17.15
C SER A 16 16.97 -9.18 16.96
N GLY A 17 16.82 -7.94 17.29
CA GLY A 17 17.87 -6.96 17.13
C GLY A 17 17.86 -6.23 15.81
N ILE A 18 17.05 -6.67 14.87
CA ILE A 18 16.95 -5.94 13.62
C ILE A 18 16.13 -4.69 13.87
N VAL A 19 16.72 -3.56 13.53
CA VAL A 19 16.09 -2.26 13.68
C VAL A 19 15.70 -1.81 12.29
N GLY A 20 14.48 -1.31 12.14
CA GLY A 20 14.05 -0.93 10.80
C GLY A 20 13.08 0.21 10.77
N VAL A 21 13.00 0.82 9.61
CA VAL A 21 12.02 1.85 9.29
C VAL A 21 11.37 1.43 7.99
N ASN A 22 10.05 1.51 7.95
CA ASN A 22 9.31 1.11 6.76
C ASN A 22 8.12 2.06 6.62
N GLU A 23 8.34 3.13 5.87
CA GLU A 23 7.34 4.18 5.69
C GLU A 23 7.21 4.48 4.22
N VAL A 24 5.99 4.49 3.73
CA VAL A 24 5.70 4.78 2.33
C VAL A 24 4.63 5.85 2.30
N ARG A 25 4.83 6.82 1.43
CA ARG A 25 3.84 7.83 1.14
C ARG A 25 3.74 7.95 -0.37
N LEU A 26 2.56 7.72 -0.90
CA LEU A 26 2.31 7.78 -2.32
C LEU A 26 1.26 8.83 -2.61
N VAL A 27 1.47 9.57 -3.69
CA VAL A 27 0.43 10.43 -4.23
C VAL A 27 0.27 10.03 -5.69
N GLY A 28 -0.94 9.65 -6.07
CA GLY A 28 -1.17 9.20 -7.42
C GLY A 28 -2.65 9.05 -7.71
N ARG A 29 -2.93 8.50 -8.88
CA ARG A 29 -4.28 8.41 -9.39
C ARG A 29 -4.79 6.98 -9.24
N VAL A 30 -6.01 6.83 -8.77
CA VAL A 30 -6.66 5.53 -8.68
C VAL A 30 -6.93 5.03 -10.09
N SER A 31 -6.39 3.85 -10.44
CA SER A 31 -6.48 3.39 -11.82
C SER A 31 -7.73 2.55 -12.09
N ALA A 32 -8.38 2.07 -11.05
CA ALA A 32 -9.61 1.28 -11.20
C ALA A 32 -10.39 1.37 -9.91
N ALA A 33 -11.68 1.08 -9.97
CA ALA A 33 -12.51 1.13 -8.77
C ALA A 33 -11.94 0.18 -7.71
N PRO A 34 -11.96 0.58 -6.43
CA PRO A 34 -11.47 -0.29 -5.37
C PRO A 34 -12.30 -1.57 -5.29
N GLU A 35 -11.65 -2.66 -4.91
CA GLU A 35 -12.31 -3.95 -4.79
C GLU A 35 -12.24 -4.46 -3.38
N SER A 36 -13.39 -4.89 -2.85
CA SER A 36 -13.46 -5.50 -1.54
C SER A 36 -13.43 -7.01 -1.74
N LYS A 37 -12.59 -7.70 -0.99
CA LYS A 37 -12.43 -9.13 -1.12
C LYS A 37 -12.45 -9.77 0.25
N GLN A 38 -13.24 -10.82 0.40
CA GLN A 38 -13.26 -11.58 1.63
C GLN A 38 -12.39 -12.80 1.47
N LEU A 39 -11.52 -13.03 2.45
CA LEU A 39 -10.59 -14.15 2.41
C LEU A 39 -11.21 -15.36 3.10
N PRO A 40 -10.66 -16.56 2.85
CA PRO A 40 -11.17 -17.75 3.53
C PRO A 40 -11.12 -17.64 5.05
N SER A 41 -10.21 -16.85 5.59
CA SER A 41 -10.12 -16.65 7.03
C SER A 41 -11.29 -15.83 7.58
N GLY A 42 -12.07 -15.20 6.72
CA GLY A 42 -13.12 -14.28 7.14
C GLY A 42 -12.68 -12.83 7.12
N ASP A 43 -11.41 -12.57 6.98
CA ASP A 43 -10.92 -11.21 6.91
C ASP A 43 -11.32 -10.56 5.61
N VAL A 44 -11.49 -9.26 5.65
CA VAL A 44 -11.84 -8.47 4.46
C VAL A 44 -10.67 -7.54 4.17
N VAL A 45 -10.29 -7.49 2.91
CA VAL A 45 -9.29 -6.54 2.44
C VAL A 45 -9.88 -5.76 1.28
N VAL A 46 -9.57 -4.47 1.22
CA VAL A 46 -9.92 -3.66 0.07
C VAL A 46 -8.64 -3.41 -0.70
N GLN A 47 -8.68 -3.69 -1.98
CA GLN A 47 -7.53 -3.53 -2.86
C GLN A 47 -7.72 -2.31 -3.72
N LEU A 48 -6.64 -1.57 -3.88
CA LEU A 48 -6.63 -0.32 -4.59
C LEU A 48 -5.37 -0.30 -5.43
N ARG A 49 -5.43 0.27 -6.61
CA ARG A 49 -4.25 0.39 -7.45
C ARG A 49 -4.01 1.86 -7.75
N VAL A 50 -2.80 2.31 -7.47
CA VAL A 50 -2.47 3.73 -7.57
C VAL A 50 -1.35 3.88 -8.59
N VAL A 51 -1.55 4.80 -9.52
CA VAL A 51 -0.56 5.09 -10.56
C VAL A 51 0.18 6.35 -10.14
N VAL A 52 1.48 6.21 -9.99
CA VAL A 52 2.34 7.30 -9.53
C VAL A 52 3.26 7.67 -10.67
N GLY A 53 3.30 8.94 -11.02
CA GLY A 53 4.16 9.40 -12.08
C GLY A 53 5.61 9.46 -11.63
N ARG A 54 6.50 9.11 -12.52
CA ARG A 54 7.92 9.30 -12.29
C ARG A 54 8.32 10.68 -12.80
N PRO A 55 9.42 11.22 -12.29
CA PRO A 55 9.92 12.47 -12.83
C PRO A 55 10.12 12.35 -14.34
N PRO A 56 9.86 13.40 -15.09
CA PRO A 56 10.02 13.34 -16.55
C PRO A 56 11.45 13.03 -16.92
N SER A 57 11.61 12.31 -18.03
CA SER A 57 12.92 12.05 -18.57
C SER A 57 12.92 12.47 -20.02
N GLU A 58 14.11 12.48 -20.62
CA GLU A 58 14.21 12.88 -21.99
C GLU A 58 13.47 11.98 -22.94
N ARG A 59 13.31 10.73 -22.56
CA ARG A 59 12.78 9.79 -23.50
C ARG A 59 11.29 9.70 -23.48
N LYS A 60 10.71 9.55 -22.32
CA LYS A 60 9.26 9.45 -22.22
C LYS A 60 8.81 9.51 -20.79
N THR A 61 7.55 9.77 -20.65
CA THR A 61 6.88 9.77 -19.36
C THR A 61 6.64 8.33 -18.92
N GLN A 62 6.96 8.04 -17.70
CA GLN A 62 6.75 6.71 -17.12
C GLN A 62 5.99 6.81 -15.84
N VAL A 63 5.35 5.74 -15.49
CA VAL A 63 4.59 5.67 -14.25
C VAL A 63 4.90 4.35 -13.56
N ASP A 64 4.65 4.33 -12.27
CA ASP A 64 4.65 3.09 -11.48
C ASP A 64 3.23 2.80 -11.07
N THR A 65 2.81 1.57 -11.25
CA THR A 65 1.49 1.14 -10.83
C THR A 65 1.68 0.32 -9.55
N ILE A 66 1.12 0.80 -8.47
CA ILE A 66 1.39 0.26 -7.14
C ILE A 66 0.11 -0.36 -6.59
N ASP A 67 0.22 -1.61 -6.15
CA ASP A 67 -0.90 -2.27 -5.47
C ASP A 67 -0.91 -1.86 -4.02
N VAL A 68 -2.09 -1.53 -3.52
CA VAL A 68 -2.29 -1.07 -2.15
C VAL A 68 -3.35 -1.95 -1.53
N SER A 69 -3.10 -2.43 -0.32
CA SER A 69 -4.09 -3.22 0.41
C SER A 69 -4.48 -2.50 1.68
N CYS A 70 -5.78 -2.55 1.98
CA CYS A 70 -6.35 -1.86 3.13
C CYS A 70 -7.04 -2.89 4.01
N TRP A 71 -6.52 -3.08 5.21
CA TRP A 71 -6.98 -4.12 6.12
C TRP A 71 -7.80 -3.59 7.27
N THR A 72 -7.45 -2.41 7.81
CA THR A 72 -8.20 -1.86 8.93
C THR A 72 -9.54 -1.32 8.46
N ALA A 73 -10.49 -1.27 9.36
CA ALA A 73 -11.82 -0.78 9.00
C ALA A 73 -11.77 0.64 8.46
N SER A 74 -10.95 1.50 9.07
CA SER A 74 -10.89 2.88 8.61
C SER A 74 -10.23 3.00 7.25
N ALA A 75 -9.17 2.24 7.01
CA ALA A 75 -8.50 2.28 5.70
C ALA A 75 -9.42 1.71 4.62
N ARG A 76 -10.16 0.64 4.94
CA ARG A 76 -11.08 0.06 3.97
C ARG A 76 -12.18 1.05 3.60
N ARG A 77 -12.75 1.71 4.61
CA ARG A 77 -13.81 2.68 4.33
C ARG A 77 -13.29 3.85 3.50
N ALA A 78 -12.10 4.32 3.82
CA ALA A 78 -11.52 5.43 3.06
C ALA A 78 -11.25 5.03 1.62
N ALA A 79 -10.74 3.82 1.41
CA ALA A 79 -10.45 3.35 0.07
C ALA A 79 -11.72 3.20 -0.76
N LEU A 80 -12.78 2.67 -0.14
CA LEU A 80 -14.03 2.45 -0.86
C LEU A 80 -14.73 3.73 -1.26
N ARG A 81 -14.36 4.85 -0.66
CA ARG A 81 -14.91 6.14 -1.06
C ARG A 81 -14.24 6.72 -2.28
N GLN A 82 -13.13 6.12 -2.73
CA GLN A 82 -12.41 6.65 -3.88
C GLN A 82 -12.97 6.08 -5.16
N HIS A 83 -12.78 6.80 -6.24
CA HIS A 83 -13.26 6.40 -7.54
C HIS A 83 -12.10 6.38 -8.52
N GLU A 84 -12.28 5.63 -9.58
CA GLU A 84 -11.31 5.62 -10.65
C GLU A 84 -11.05 7.05 -11.10
N GLY A 85 -9.78 7.41 -11.21
CA GLY A 85 -9.39 8.75 -11.62
C GLY A 85 -9.11 9.71 -10.48
N ASP A 86 -9.54 9.38 -9.27
CA ASP A 86 -9.30 10.26 -8.13
C ASP A 86 -7.81 10.35 -7.82
N LEU A 87 -7.37 11.51 -7.42
CA LEU A 87 -6.01 11.70 -6.94
C LEU A 87 -6.02 11.47 -5.44
N VAL A 88 -5.18 10.56 -4.98
CA VAL A 88 -5.20 10.15 -3.58
C VAL A 88 -3.80 10.18 -2.99
N GLU A 89 -3.76 10.28 -1.69
CA GLU A 89 -2.53 10.14 -0.93
C GLU A 89 -2.69 8.92 -0.03
N VAL A 90 -1.71 8.01 -0.12
CA VAL A 90 -1.70 6.78 0.66
C VAL A 90 -0.46 6.79 1.53
N SER A 91 -0.64 6.53 2.81
CA SER A 91 0.48 6.37 3.73
C SER A 91 0.41 4.98 4.33
N GLY A 92 1.55 4.35 4.47
CA GLY A 92 1.58 3.00 5.01
C GLY A 92 2.98 2.42 4.99
N ALA A 93 3.05 1.12 4.76
CA ALA A 93 4.32 0.40 4.77
C ALA A 93 4.37 -0.55 3.59
N LEU A 94 5.58 -0.81 3.12
CA LEU A 94 5.79 -1.80 2.07
C LEU A 94 5.79 -3.17 2.72
N ARG A 95 5.02 -4.09 2.17
CA ARG A 95 4.95 -5.45 2.69
C ARG A 95 5.30 -6.44 1.61
N ARG A 96 6.00 -7.48 2.00
CA ARG A 96 6.23 -8.61 1.13
C ARG A 96 5.32 -9.73 1.59
N ARG A 97 4.52 -10.24 0.67
CA ARG A 97 3.53 -11.26 0.99
C ARG A 97 3.86 -12.52 0.21
N PHE A 98 3.68 -13.66 0.88
CA PHE A 98 3.91 -14.96 0.28
C PHE A 98 2.58 -15.66 0.15
N PHE A 99 2.40 -16.36 -0.94
CA PHE A 99 1.16 -17.10 -1.16
C PHE A 99 1.46 -18.33 -2.00
N ARG A 100 0.57 -19.32 -1.89
CA ARG A 100 0.71 -20.54 -2.66
C ARG A 100 0.01 -20.37 -3.98
N ALA A 101 0.69 -20.75 -5.04
CA ALA A 101 0.10 -20.73 -6.38
C ALA A 101 0.35 -22.12 -6.95
N GLY A 102 -0.60 -23.01 -6.76
CA GLY A 102 -0.42 -24.40 -7.15
C GLY A 102 0.60 -25.05 -6.24
N ALA A 103 1.64 -25.64 -6.83
CA ALA A 103 2.65 -26.35 -6.08
C ALA A 103 3.80 -25.45 -5.62
N THR A 104 3.79 -24.20 -6.01
CA THR A 104 4.91 -23.31 -5.69
C THR A 104 4.48 -22.20 -4.76
N THR A 105 5.46 -21.63 -4.08
CA THR A 105 5.25 -20.43 -3.26
C THR A 105 5.71 -19.24 -4.06
N GLN A 106 4.88 -18.22 -4.11
CA GLN A 106 5.20 -16.98 -4.80
C GLN A 106 5.15 -15.84 -3.83
N SER A 107 5.71 -14.72 -4.22
CA SER A 107 5.68 -13.54 -3.37
C SER A 107 5.41 -12.30 -4.21
N ARG A 108 4.90 -11.30 -3.55
CA ARG A 108 4.74 -10.00 -4.18
C ARG A 108 4.85 -8.93 -3.11
N TYR A 109 5.13 -7.73 -3.56
CA TYR A 109 5.15 -6.57 -2.68
C TYR A 109 3.90 -5.76 -2.91
N ASP A 110 3.35 -5.23 -1.83
CA ASP A 110 2.31 -4.21 -1.95
C ASP A 110 2.48 -3.23 -0.80
N VAL A 111 1.72 -2.15 -0.84
CA VAL A 111 1.72 -1.17 0.24
C VAL A 111 0.50 -1.44 1.08
N GLU A 112 0.73 -1.66 2.37
CA GLU A 112 -0.36 -1.80 3.31
C GLU A 112 -0.70 -0.42 3.83
N ALA A 113 -1.90 0.05 3.54
CA ALA A 113 -2.27 1.42 3.85
C ALA A 113 -2.67 1.59 5.29
N VAL A 114 -2.18 2.63 5.91
CA VAL A 114 -2.66 3.11 7.19
C VAL A 114 -3.72 4.16 6.94
N THR A 115 -3.46 5.07 6.01
CA THR A 115 -4.44 6.09 5.64
C THR A 115 -4.54 6.19 4.13
N VAL A 116 -5.75 6.48 3.67
CA VAL A 116 -6.04 6.77 2.27
C VAL A 116 -6.93 7.99 2.27
N ARG A 117 -6.54 9.04 1.53
CA ARG A 117 -7.38 10.21 1.48
C ARG A 117 -7.20 10.94 0.16
N ARG A 118 -8.16 11.76 -0.15
CA ARG A 118 -8.12 12.52 -1.36
C ARG A 118 -7.01 13.54 -1.28
N HIS A 119 -6.27 13.67 -2.36
CA HIS A 119 -5.19 14.64 -2.41
C HIS A 119 -5.68 15.88 -3.12
N GLN A 120 -5.42 17.01 -2.51
CA GLN A 120 -5.82 18.25 -3.11
C GLN A 120 -4.65 18.75 -3.89
N GLY A 121 -4.63 18.49 -5.07
CA GLY A 121 -3.51 18.86 -5.86
C GLY A 121 -3.42 20.30 -6.25
#